data_d002b84aa4c41eef81765a1c77d14dc7
#
_entry.id   d002b84aa4c41eef81765a1c77d14dc7
#
_cell.length_a   1.000
_cell.length_b   1.000
_cell.length_c   1.000
_cell.angle_alpha   90.00
_cell.angle_beta   90.00
_cell.angle_gamma   90.00
#
_symmetry.space_group_name_H-M   'P 1'
#
loop_
_entity.id
_entity.type
_entity.pdbx_description
1 polymer ?
#
loop_
_entity_poly.entity_id
_entity_poly.type
_entity_poly.pdbx_seq_one_letter_code
_entity_poly.pdbx_strand_id
1 'polypeptide(L)'
;GLVDGHFRDEPPHGIGAPLVCTPGRHHPELFGDLVLEGGHHYRAHGVVDVPGYHVLHTDDGLRRFVIAAPESLRSPDRSWGWQLQLYAARSQDSWGIGDFRDLGRICRIAHSQHAGCVQVSPVHAIAPVSHPQDSPYSPASRQFLNLLHVAPGEAPGAERVDLSDLSAAGRALNAERLIDRSAVWALKKEALWRVWGAVRDEENIEYTDYCQRRGRALRDFAVWCAIADEFDSSDWQEWPAELHRPGSEAVRRWADAHADKVSFYAWCQWVADVQYAEACTCGVDVIADLAVGFDQGSEDAWAFQDSLCFDFEIGCPPDTHNIEGQRWGLPPFNPQALVLHDFGPFIEM
;
A
#
# COMPACT_ATOMS: atom_id res chain seq x y z
N GLY A 1 -17.18 4.85 -29.33
CA GLY A 1 -18.38 4.91 -28.56
C GLY A 1 -18.11 4.53 -27.13
N LEU A 2 -17.49 5.41 -26.36
CA LEU A 2 -17.31 5.22 -24.94
C LEU A 2 -18.53 5.80 -24.23
N VAL A 3 -19.41 4.91 -23.82
CA VAL A 3 -20.14 4.84 -22.59
C VAL A 3 -20.90 6.11 -22.18
N ASP A 4 -22.01 6.35 -22.85
CA ASP A 4 -23.08 7.20 -22.34
C ASP A 4 -23.60 6.61 -21.02
N GLY A 5 -23.25 7.21 -19.90
CA GLY A 5 -23.87 6.94 -18.61
C GLY A 5 -22.97 6.87 -17.38
N HIS A 6 -21.68 6.56 -17.49
CA HIS A 6 -20.78 6.43 -16.33
C HIS A 6 -19.97 7.68 -15.99
N PHE A 7 -19.77 8.59 -16.94
CA PHE A 7 -19.09 9.85 -16.71
C PHE A 7 -20.04 11.00 -16.97
N ARG A 8 -20.46 11.69 -15.92
CA ARG A 8 -21.19 12.95 -16.05
C ARG A 8 -20.14 14.06 -16.18
N ASP A 9 -20.32 14.97 -17.14
CA ASP A 9 -19.43 16.12 -17.35
C ASP A 9 -19.50 17.17 -16.22
N GLU A 10 -20.54 17.11 -15.38
CA GLU A 10 -20.73 18.05 -14.27
C GLU A 10 -20.41 17.40 -12.92
N PRO A 11 -19.62 18.08 -12.07
CA PRO A 11 -19.40 17.62 -10.71
C PRO A 11 -20.71 17.61 -9.91
N PRO A 12 -20.82 16.80 -8.85
CA PRO A 12 -21.99 16.79 -7.97
C PRO A 12 -22.29 18.17 -7.41
N HIS A 13 -23.58 18.44 -7.14
CA HIS A 13 -24.01 19.73 -6.57
C HIS A 13 -23.20 20.07 -5.31
N GLY A 14 -22.67 21.30 -5.27
CA GLY A 14 -21.87 21.81 -4.14
C GLY A 14 -20.38 21.47 -4.19
N ILE A 15 -19.91 20.70 -5.19
CA ILE A 15 -18.50 20.40 -5.41
C ILE A 15 -18.05 21.05 -6.70
N GLY A 16 -17.05 21.92 -6.60
CA GLY A 16 -16.41 22.57 -7.75
C GLY A 16 -15.25 21.72 -8.29
N ALA A 17 -14.85 21.99 -9.54
CA ALA A 17 -13.68 21.38 -10.13
C ALA A 17 -12.41 21.64 -9.27
N PRO A 18 -11.48 20.68 -9.17
CA PRO A 18 -10.22 20.90 -8.47
C PRO A 18 -9.43 22.10 -9.02
N LEU A 19 -8.75 22.80 -8.13
CA LEU A 19 -7.81 23.89 -8.50
C LEU A 19 -6.39 23.37 -8.40
N VAL A 20 -5.62 23.57 -9.45
CA VAL A 20 -4.16 23.33 -9.41
C VAL A 20 -3.47 24.68 -9.44
N CYS A 21 -2.65 24.98 -8.43
CA CYS A 21 -1.96 26.25 -8.30
C CYS A 21 -0.51 26.04 -7.85
N THR A 22 0.30 27.08 -8.03
CA THR A 22 1.69 27.11 -7.55
C THR A 22 1.77 27.93 -6.27
N PRO A 23 2.38 27.42 -5.18
CA PRO A 23 2.57 28.16 -3.95
C PRO A 23 3.21 29.53 -4.20
N GLY A 24 2.68 30.55 -3.52
CA GLY A 24 3.15 31.94 -3.67
C GLY A 24 2.72 32.64 -4.95
N ARG A 25 2.03 31.97 -5.89
CA ARG A 25 1.50 32.59 -7.11
C ARG A 25 0.00 32.85 -6.99
N HIS A 26 -0.42 34.00 -7.54
CA HIS A 26 -1.83 34.37 -7.58
C HIS A 26 -2.61 33.46 -8.53
N HIS A 27 -3.75 32.90 -8.04
CA HIS A 27 -4.71 32.15 -8.81
C HIS A 27 -6.09 32.83 -8.75
N PRO A 28 -6.74 33.15 -9.88
CA PRO A 28 -7.95 33.97 -9.91
C PRO A 28 -9.18 33.32 -9.26
N GLU A 29 -9.18 32.05 -9.03
CA GLU A 29 -10.31 31.31 -8.41
C GLU A 29 -10.05 30.91 -6.96
N LEU A 30 -8.89 31.28 -6.37
CA LEU A 30 -8.52 30.90 -5.01
C LEU A 30 -9.01 31.96 -4.00
N PHE A 31 -10.33 32.10 -3.87
CA PHE A 31 -10.98 33.02 -2.94
C PHE A 31 -12.00 32.27 -2.07
N GLY A 32 -11.87 32.37 -0.75
CA GLY A 32 -12.74 31.69 0.21
C GLY A 32 -11.99 31.23 1.44
N ASP A 33 -12.65 30.40 2.24
CA ASP A 33 -12.05 29.82 3.43
C ASP A 33 -11.24 28.57 3.03
N LEU A 34 -9.92 28.64 3.15
CA LEU A 34 -8.98 27.58 2.79
C LEU A 34 -8.60 26.79 4.03
N VAL A 35 -8.83 25.48 3.99
CA VAL A 35 -8.39 24.51 4.98
C VAL A 35 -7.16 23.80 4.44
N LEU A 36 -6.01 23.99 5.09
CA LEU A 36 -4.74 23.34 4.71
C LEU A 36 -4.76 21.86 5.10
N GLU A 37 -3.95 21.07 4.43
CA GLU A 37 -3.74 19.62 4.71
C GLU A 37 -3.43 19.35 6.20
N GLY A 38 -2.65 20.24 6.84
CA GLY A 38 -2.35 20.18 8.29
C GLY A 38 -3.46 20.66 9.23
N GLY A 39 -4.68 20.92 8.73
CA GLY A 39 -5.84 21.34 9.53
C GLY A 39 -5.90 22.84 9.87
N HIS A 40 -4.89 23.62 9.56
CA HIS A 40 -4.96 25.10 9.70
C HIS A 40 -5.87 25.67 8.63
N HIS A 41 -6.63 26.72 8.97
CA HIS A 41 -7.49 27.40 8.02
C HIS A 41 -7.31 28.92 8.06
N TYR A 42 -7.51 29.55 6.92
CA TYR A 42 -7.50 31.00 6.78
C TYR A 42 -8.28 31.44 5.54
N ARG A 43 -8.60 32.72 5.48
CA ARG A 43 -9.24 33.31 4.29
C ARG A 43 -8.21 33.49 3.18
N ALA A 44 -8.34 32.74 2.11
CA ALA A 44 -7.49 32.89 0.93
C ALA A 44 -7.94 34.08 0.07
N HIS A 45 -6.97 34.85 -0.42
CA HIS A 45 -7.15 35.99 -1.30
C HIS A 45 -6.29 35.84 -2.58
N GLY A 46 -6.49 34.74 -3.27
CA GLY A 46 -5.81 34.42 -4.52
C GLY A 46 -4.45 33.73 -4.37
N VAL A 47 -3.95 33.52 -3.15
CA VAL A 47 -2.64 32.91 -2.93
C VAL A 47 -2.72 31.84 -1.84
N VAL A 48 -2.00 30.74 -2.03
CA VAL A 48 -1.65 29.75 -1.02
C VAL A 48 -0.12 29.63 -1.02
N ASP A 49 0.51 29.72 0.16
CA ASP A 49 1.98 29.71 0.27
C ASP A 49 2.54 28.32 0.59
N VAL A 50 1.69 27.40 1.02
CA VAL A 50 2.08 26.05 1.47
C VAL A 50 1.78 25.05 0.37
N PRO A 51 2.77 24.25 -0.08
CA PRO A 51 2.52 23.10 -0.95
C PRO A 51 1.68 22.07 -0.22
N GLY A 52 0.85 21.33 -0.93
CA GLY A 52 0.04 20.25 -0.36
C GLY A 52 -1.35 20.15 -0.96
N TYR A 53 -2.18 19.36 -0.31
CA TYR A 53 -3.56 19.09 -0.67
C TYR A 53 -4.50 19.83 0.30
N HIS A 54 -5.29 20.74 -0.22
CA HIS A 54 -6.10 21.63 0.61
C HIS A 54 -7.55 21.62 0.17
N VAL A 55 -8.43 22.16 0.98
CA VAL A 55 -9.87 22.31 0.66
C VAL A 55 -10.27 23.77 0.72
N LEU A 56 -10.86 24.29 -0.34
CA LEU A 56 -11.39 25.64 -0.43
C LEU A 56 -12.91 25.61 -0.34
N HIS A 57 -13.45 26.38 0.59
CA HIS A 57 -14.88 26.71 0.66
C HIS A 57 -15.05 28.11 0.07
N THR A 58 -15.62 28.17 -1.13
CA THR A 58 -15.83 29.42 -1.85
C THR A 58 -17.02 30.21 -1.31
N ASP A 59 -17.10 31.52 -1.61
CA ASP A 59 -18.19 32.39 -1.14
C ASP A 59 -19.55 32.07 -1.76
N ASP A 60 -19.57 31.43 -2.92
CA ASP A 60 -20.77 30.93 -3.59
C ASP A 60 -21.22 29.52 -3.08
N GLY A 61 -20.54 29.00 -2.05
CA GLY A 61 -20.93 27.77 -1.36
C GLY A 61 -20.38 26.48 -1.98
N LEU A 62 -19.46 26.58 -2.94
CA LEU A 62 -18.79 25.40 -3.48
C LEU A 62 -17.65 24.95 -2.56
N ARG A 63 -17.47 23.64 -2.48
CA ARG A 63 -16.29 23.00 -1.92
C ARG A 63 -15.37 22.57 -3.06
N ARG A 64 -14.12 22.98 -3.06
CA ARG A 64 -13.14 22.65 -4.11
C ARG A 64 -11.88 22.06 -3.49
N PHE A 65 -11.37 21.02 -4.11
CA PHE A 65 -10.06 20.48 -3.79
C PHE A 65 -8.96 21.35 -4.41
N VAL A 66 -7.92 21.68 -3.64
CA VAL A 66 -6.83 22.54 -4.08
C VAL A 66 -5.52 21.79 -4.01
N ILE A 67 -4.87 21.63 -5.15
CA ILE A 67 -3.55 21.02 -5.28
C ILE A 67 -2.54 22.14 -5.45
N ALA A 68 -1.82 22.47 -4.37
CA ALA A 68 -0.76 23.47 -4.39
C ALA A 68 0.58 22.77 -4.66
N ALA A 69 0.98 22.74 -5.94
CA ALA A 69 2.18 22.03 -6.39
C ALA A 69 3.30 23.01 -6.77
N PRO A 70 4.58 22.69 -6.48
CA PRO A 70 5.69 23.52 -6.92
C PRO A 70 5.76 23.55 -8.45
N GLU A 71 6.27 24.63 -9.02
CA GLU A 71 6.42 24.81 -10.48
C GLU A 71 7.36 23.78 -11.11
N SER A 72 8.33 23.30 -10.34
CA SER A 72 9.26 22.25 -10.76
C SER A 72 9.68 21.40 -9.59
N LEU A 73 9.91 20.13 -9.86
CA LEU A 73 10.52 19.22 -8.90
C LEU A 73 12.05 19.35 -8.96
N ARG A 74 12.69 19.15 -7.81
CA ARG A 74 14.16 19.06 -7.77
C ARG A 74 14.60 17.83 -8.58
N SER A 75 15.47 18.05 -9.56
CA SER A 75 16.12 16.93 -10.25
C SER A 75 17.15 16.28 -9.30
N PRO A 76 17.19 14.97 -9.21
CA PRO A 76 18.25 14.28 -8.47
C PRO A 76 19.61 14.54 -9.17
N ASP A 77 20.68 14.48 -8.39
CA ASP A 77 22.04 14.51 -8.93
C ASP A 77 22.27 13.28 -9.84
N ARG A 78 23.13 13.44 -10.84
CA ARG A 78 23.47 12.35 -11.73
C ARG A 78 24.19 11.24 -10.96
N SER A 79 23.56 10.08 -10.89
CA SER A 79 24.09 8.90 -10.19
C SER A 79 23.84 7.62 -10.99
N TRP A 80 24.34 6.53 -10.50
CA TRP A 80 24.04 5.17 -10.98
C TRP A 80 23.54 4.33 -9.81
N GLY A 81 22.82 3.25 -10.11
CA GLY A 81 22.28 2.37 -9.09
C GLY A 81 22.01 0.97 -9.62
N TRP A 82 21.51 0.12 -8.73
CA TRP A 82 21.08 -1.23 -9.07
C TRP A 82 19.56 -1.31 -9.16
N GLN A 83 19.10 -2.19 -10.06
CA GLN A 83 17.71 -2.62 -10.08
C GLN A 83 17.62 -4.03 -9.47
N LEU A 84 16.69 -4.23 -8.55
CA LEU A 84 16.57 -5.42 -7.74
C LEU A 84 15.14 -5.98 -7.77
N GLN A 85 15.03 -7.26 -8.05
CA GLN A 85 13.83 -8.04 -7.73
C GLN A 85 14.02 -8.65 -6.35
N LEU A 86 13.46 -8.01 -5.32
CA LEU A 86 13.72 -8.40 -3.92
C LEU A 86 13.41 -9.88 -3.67
N TYR A 87 12.31 -10.39 -4.20
CA TYR A 87 11.94 -11.80 -4.03
C TYR A 87 13.02 -12.78 -4.50
N ALA A 88 13.86 -12.40 -5.48
CA ALA A 88 14.94 -13.23 -6.01
C ALA A 88 16.28 -13.05 -5.29
N ALA A 89 16.42 -12.02 -4.48
CA ALA A 89 17.65 -11.65 -3.81
C ALA A 89 17.84 -12.41 -2.48
N ARG A 90 18.10 -13.71 -2.59
CA ARG A 90 18.23 -14.62 -1.44
C ARG A 90 19.66 -14.66 -0.91
N SER A 91 19.81 -14.67 0.40
CA SER A 91 21.06 -14.97 1.13
C SER A 91 20.97 -16.36 1.79
N GLN A 92 22.02 -16.76 2.52
CA GLN A 92 22.02 -18.01 3.29
C GLN A 92 21.00 -18.03 4.44
N ASP A 93 20.61 -16.84 4.91
CA ASP A 93 19.69 -16.68 6.02
C ASP A 93 18.24 -16.52 5.57
N SER A 94 17.99 -16.27 4.27
CA SER A 94 16.64 -16.12 3.73
C SER A 94 15.84 -17.41 3.85
N TRP A 95 14.51 -17.29 3.92
CA TRP A 95 13.60 -18.42 3.99
C TRP A 95 12.92 -18.65 2.62
N GLY A 96 13.74 -19.03 1.61
CA GLY A 96 13.29 -19.35 0.26
C GLY A 96 12.94 -18.14 -0.62
N ILE A 97 12.90 -16.93 -0.06
CA ILE A 97 12.60 -15.66 -0.73
C ILE A 97 13.46 -14.55 -0.13
N GLY A 98 13.85 -13.54 -0.91
CA GLY A 98 14.54 -12.37 -0.38
C GLY A 98 13.63 -11.54 0.52
N ASP A 99 14.19 -11.03 1.62
CA ASP A 99 13.48 -10.29 2.65
C ASP A 99 14.06 -8.87 2.86
N PHE A 100 13.46 -8.08 3.76
CA PHE A 100 13.91 -6.70 4.03
C PHE A 100 15.32 -6.64 4.62
N ARG A 101 15.77 -7.68 5.35
CA ARG A 101 17.15 -7.79 5.79
C ARG A 101 18.09 -7.95 4.60
N ASP A 102 17.71 -8.75 3.58
CA ASP A 102 18.49 -8.91 2.36
C ASP A 102 18.54 -7.59 1.58
N LEU A 103 17.43 -6.84 1.51
CA LEU A 103 17.41 -5.49 0.94
C LEU A 103 18.44 -4.57 1.63
N GLY A 104 18.42 -4.51 2.95
CA GLY A 104 19.37 -3.70 3.71
C GLY A 104 20.83 -4.12 3.49
N ARG A 105 21.12 -5.42 3.34
CA ARG A 105 22.46 -5.92 2.98
C ARG A 105 22.90 -5.45 1.60
N ILE A 106 22.01 -5.55 0.61
CA ILE A 106 22.27 -5.11 -0.76
C ILE A 106 22.49 -3.61 -0.81
N CYS A 107 21.67 -2.82 -0.12
CA CYS A 107 21.86 -1.37 -0.05
C CYS A 107 23.23 -0.98 0.56
N ARG A 108 23.66 -1.66 1.62
CA ARG A 108 25.02 -1.45 2.18
C ARG A 108 26.13 -1.81 1.19
N ILE A 109 25.98 -2.89 0.42
CA ILE A 109 26.96 -3.27 -0.62
C ILE A 109 26.96 -2.21 -1.73
N ALA A 110 25.78 -1.78 -2.21
CA ALA A 110 25.64 -0.73 -3.23
C ALA A 110 26.31 0.58 -2.75
N HIS A 111 26.08 0.98 -1.51
CA HIS A 111 26.72 2.14 -0.90
C HIS A 111 28.25 2.02 -0.91
N SER A 112 28.80 0.86 -0.51
CA SER A 112 30.25 0.61 -0.50
C SER A 112 30.88 0.68 -1.90
N GLN A 113 30.08 0.53 -2.95
CA GLN A 113 30.48 0.65 -4.35
C GLN A 113 30.15 2.03 -4.94
N HIS A 114 29.77 3.00 -4.11
CA HIS A 114 29.40 4.36 -4.53
C HIS A 114 28.18 4.44 -5.46
N ALA A 115 27.24 3.50 -5.37
CA ALA A 115 25.95 3.64 -5.99
C ALA A 115 25.13 4.72 -5.26
N GLY A 116 24.33 5.49 -5.98
CA GLY A 116 23.44 6.48 -5.40
C GLY A 116 22.07 5.91 -5.03
N CYS A 117 21.65 4.85 -5.69
CA CYS A 117 20.31 4.28 -5.44
C CYS A 117 20.26 2.75 -5.67
N VAL A 118 19.18 2.16 -5.11
CA VAL A 118 18.74 0.79 -5.39
C VAL A 118 17.25 0.87 -5.73
N GLN A 119 16.86 0.54 -6.95
CA GLN A 119 15.46 0.40 -7.34
C GLN A 119 14.99 -1.01 -7.02
N VAL A 120 13.84 -1.13 -6.34
CA VAL A 120 13.24 -2.43 -6.01
C VAL A 120 11.91 -2.61 -6.75
N SER A 121 11.64 -3.84 -7.20
CA SER A 121 10.32 -4.23 -7.67
C SER A 121 9.28 -4.00 -6.57
N PRO A 122 7.97 -3.88 -6.92
CA PRO A 122 6.95 -3.60 -5.93
C PRO A 122 7.02 -4.53 -4.73
N VAL A 123 7.02 -3.95 -3.54
CA VAL A 123 7.01 -4.65 -2.25
C VAL A 123 5.63 -4.58 -1.58
N HIS A 124 4.60 -4.30 -2.36
CA HIS A 124 3.23 -4.15 -1.93
C HIS A 124 2.64 -5.44 -1.36
N ALA A 125 1.66 -5.29 -0.46
CA ALA A 125 0.99 -6.40 0.20
C ALA A 125 0.30 -7.33 -0.80
N ILE A 126 0.38 -8.62 -0.52
CA ILE A 126 -0.39 -9.68 -1.18
C ILE A 126 -1.35 -10.33 -0.18
N ALA A 127 -2.33 -11.07 -0.66
CA ALA A 127 -3.27 -11.76 0.20
C ALA A 127 -2.58 -12.85 1.04
N PRO A 128 -2.91 -12.97 2.34
CA PRO A 128 -2.33 -13.96 3.24
C PRO A 128 -3.02 -15.33 3.14
N VAL A 129 -3.18 -15.83 1.92
CA VAL A 129 -3.84 -17.10 1.59
C VAL A 129 -2.83 -18.23 1.40
N SER A 130 -3.30 -19.48 1.34
CA SER A 130 -2.43 -20.67 1.17
C SER A 130 -1.64 -20.67 -0.14
N HIS A 131 -2.19 -20.03 -1.19
CA HIS A 131 -1.55 -19.86 -2.49
C HIS A 131 -1.39 -18.38 -2.82
N PRO A 132 -0.36 -17.70 -2.27
CA PRO A 132 -0.16 -16.27 -2.49
C PRO A 132 0.15 -15.93 -3.94
N GLN A 133 -0.27 -14.72 -4.37
CA GLN A 133 -0.04 -14.19 -5.71
C GLN A 133 1.46 -14.17 -6.07
N ASP A 134 1.78 -14.58 -7.29
CA ASP A 134 3.16 -14.64 -7.79
C ASP A 134 3.67 -13.28 -8.26
N SER A 135 2.82 -12.49 -8.90
CA SER A 135 3.18 -11.22 -9.51
C SER A 135 3.17 -10.07 -8.48
N PRO A 136 4.26 -9.33 -8.31
CA PRO A 136 4.26 -8.14 -7.46
C PRO A 136 3.46 -6.96 -8.07
N TYR A 137 3.06 -7.07 -9.36
CA TYR A 137 2.33 -6.03 -10.08
C TYR A 137 0.80 -6.16 -10.00
N SER A 138 0.31 -7.21 -9.32
CA SER A 138 -1.11 -7.39 -9.01
C SER A 138 -1.27 -7.54 -7.48
N PRO A 139 -0.94 -6.48 -6.70
CA PRO A 139 -0.98 -6.56 -5.24
C PRO A 139 -2.40 -6.60 -4.71
N ALA A 140 -2.53 -7.04 -3.45
CA ALA A 140 -3.76 -6.90 -2.68
C ALA A 140 -3.96 -5.47 -2.19
N SER A 141 -2.88 -4.78 -1.79
CA SER A 141 -2.92 -3.36 -1.42
C SER A 141 -1.60 -2.69 -1.73
N ARG A 142 -1.69 -1.47 -2.28
CA ARG A 142 -0.51 -0.62 -2.55
C ARG A 142 -0.10 0.22 -1.35
N GLN A 143 -0.94 0.27 -0.31
CA GLN A 143 -0.68 1.04 0.91
C GLN A 143 0.12 0.26 1.96
N PHE A 144 0.20 -1.06 1.82
CA PHE A 144 0.80 -1.96 2.80
C PHE A 144 1.89 -2.82 2.19
N LEU A 145 2.68 -3.47 3.05
CA LEU A 145 3.87 -4.22 2.67
C LEU A 145 3.61 -5.73 2.61
N ASN A 146 4.32 -6.38 1.70
CA ASN A 146 4.26 -7.83 1.51
C ASN A 146 4.94 -8.57 2.67
N LEU A 147 4.16 -9.32 3.43
CA LEU A 147 4.63 -10.08 4.59
C LEU A 147 5.61 -11.22 4.23
N LEU A 148 5.66 -11.64 2.96
CA LEU A 148 6.69 -12.58 2.50
C LEU A 148 8.11 -12.01 2.61
N HIS A 149 8.26 -10.68 2.63
CA HIS A 149 9.55 -10.01 2.77
C HIS A 149 9.95 -9.74 4.23
N VAL A 150 9.09 -10.06 5.20
CA VAL A 150 9.46 -9.97 6.61
C VAL A 150 10.47 -11.08 6.97
N ALA A 151 11.48 -10.75 7.75
CA ALA A 151 12.40 -11.69 8.40
C ALA A 151 11.87 -12.00 9.82
N PRO A 152 11.19 -13.15 10.06
CA PRO A 152 10.53 -13.39 11.34
C PRO A 152 11.45 -13.40 12.54
N GLY A 153 12.70 -13.86 12.37
CA GLY A 153 13.70 -13.89 13.44
C GLY A 153 14.23 -12.52 13.87
N GLU A 154 13.91 -11.44 13.12
CA GLU A 154 14.23 -10.05 13.44
C GLU A 154 12.99 -9.23 13.83
N ALA A 155 11.83 -9.90 13.97
CA ALA A 155 10.64 -9.24 14.48
C ALA A 155 10.81 -8.89 15.98
N PRO A 156 10.29 -7.73 16.44
CA PRO A 156 10.33 -7.37 17.85
C PRO A 156 9.72 -8.47 18.73
N GLY A 157 10.50 -8.99 19.69
CA GLY A 157 10.12 -10.10 20.57
C GLY A 157 10.50 -11.49 20.04
N ALA A 158 11.11 -11.62 18.87
CA ALA A 158 11.52 -12.92 18.31
C ALA A 158 12.56 -13.65 19.21
N GLU A 159 13.36 -12.90 19.97
CA GLU A 159 14.32 -13.45 20.94
C GLU A 159 13.69 -14.24 22.08
N ARG A 160 12.39 -14.14 22.27
CA ARG A 160 11.63 -14.81 23.35
C ARG A 160 11.06 -16.17 22.91
N VAL A 161 11.17 -16.49 21.62
CA VAL A 161 10.52 -17.65 21.02
C VAL A 161 11.57 -18.51 20.31
N ASP A 162 11.51 -19.81 20.52
CA ASP A 162 12.32 -20.72 19.70
C ASP A 162 11.69 -20.88 18.31
N LEU A 163 12.42 -20.36 17.31
CA LEU A 163 12.09 -20.45 15.88
C LEU A 163 13.06 -21.37 15.13
N SER A 164 13.89 -22.15 15.82
CA SER A 164 14.96 -22.95 15.22
C SER A 164 14.45 -23.96 14.19
N ASP A 165 13.30 -24.60 14.46
CA ASP A 165 12.65 -25.53 13.58
C ASP A 165 12.18 -24.88 12.27
N LEU A 166 11.45 -23.76 12.39
CA LEU A 166 10.92 -23.00 11.25
C LEU A 166 12.05 -22.34 10.45
N SER A 167 13.05 -21.83 11.14
CA SER A 167 14.23 -21.22 10.52
C SER A 167 15.05 -22.23 9.71
N ALA A 168 15.23 -23.43 10.22
CA ALA A 168 15.91 -24.52 9.49
C ALA A 168 15.09 -24.93 8.23
N ALA A 169 13.77 -25.12 8.38
CA ALA A 169 12.88 -25.43 7.27
C ALA A 169 12.85 -24.31 6.23
N GLY A 170 12.77 -23.05 6.67
CA GLY A 170 12.77 -21.88 5.78
C GLY A 170 14.06 -21.75 4.98
N ARG A 171 15.24 -21.92 5.62
CA ARG A 171 16.51 -21.91 4.92
C ARG A 171 16.65 -23.07 3.93
N ALA A 172 16.06 -24.22 4.21
CA ALA A 172 16.10 -25.36 3.27
C ALA A 172 15.42 -25.01 1.93
N LEU A 173 14.41 -24.13 1.91
CA LEU A 173 13.76 -23.67 0.68
C LEU A 173 14.71 -22.88 -0.25
N ASN A 174 15.85 -22.39 0.24
CA ASN A 174 16.85 -21.73 -0.60
C ASN A 174 17.50 -22.66 -1.63
N ALA A 175 17.44 -23.98 -1.43
CA ALA A 175 17.94 -24.97 -2.37
C ALA A 175 17.09 -25.07 -3.65
N GLU A 176 15.84 -24.67 -3.58
CA GLU A 176 14.93 -24.71 -4.71
C GLU A 176 15.19 -23.59 -5.71
N ARG A 177 15.19 -23.92 -7.01
CA ARG A 177 15.37 -22.94 -8.08
C ARG A 177 14.19 -21.96 -8.18
N LEU A 178 12.99 -22.47 -8.04
CA LEU A 178 11.76 -21.67 -8.04
C LEU A 178 11.34 -21.36 -6.61
N ILE A 179 10.75 -20.19 -6.42
CA ILE A 179 10.25 -19.76 -5.11
C ILE A 179 8.93 -20.46 -4.87
N ASP A 180 8.85 -21.25 -3.83
CA ASP A 180 7.60 -21.80 -3.30
C ASP A 180 6.98 -20.83 -2.30
N ARG A 181 6.16 -19.91 -2.79
CA ARG A 181 5.52 -18.88 -1.94
C ARG A 181 4.58 -19.45 -0.92
N SER A 182 3.91 -20.56 -1.25
CA SER A 182 3.02 -21.25 -0.33
C SER A 182 3.77 -21.82 0.87
N ALA A 183 4.88 -22.53 0.63
CA ALA A 183 5.73 -23.04 1.71
C ALA A 183 6.38 -21.90 2.50
N VAL A 184 6.87 -20.85 1.83
CA VAL A 184 7.43 -19.64 2.49
C VAL A 184 6.39 -19.02 3.41
N TRP A 185 5.16 -18.78 2.90
CA TRP A 185 4.10 -18.16 3.68
C TRP A 185 3.71 -18.98 4.90
N ALA A 186 3.51 -20.28 4.72
CA ALA A 186 3.15 -21.18 5.82
C ALA A 186 4.16 -21.11 6.97
N LEU A 187 5.47 -21.13 6.65
CA LEU A 187 6.53 -21.06 7.67
C LEU A 187 6.62 -19.67 8.31
N LYS A 188 6.56 -18.61 7.52
CA LYS A 188 6.66 -17.24 8.03
C LYS A 188 5.44 -16.84 8.86
N LYS A 189 4.24 -17.22 8.42
CA LYS A 189 3.00 -17.00 9.17
C LYS A 189 3.05 -17.67 10.54
N GLU A 190 3.45 -18.95 10.60
CA GLU A 190 3.60 -19.69 11.86
C GLU A 190 4.63 -19.02 12.78
N ALA A 191 5.78 -18.60 12.23
CA ALA A 191 6.81 -17.93 13.01
C ALA A 191 6.33 -16.59 13.58
N LEU A 192 5.69 -15.77 12.74
CA LEU A 192 5.15 -14.47 13.16
C LEU A 192 4.03 -14.66 14.19
N TRP A 193 3.20 -15.70 14.03
CA TRP A 193 2.15 -16.02 15.01
C TRP A 193 2.72 -16.38 16.38
N ARG A 194 3.79 -17.20 16.41
CA ARG A 194 4.50 -17.52 17.68
C ARG A 194 5.08 -16.29 18.34
N VAL A 195 5.74 -15.41 17.56
CA VAL A 195 6.32 -14.17 18.10
C VAL A 195 5.22 -13.26 18.63
N TRP A 196 4.18 -13.01 17.83
CA TRP A 196 3.05 -12.18 18.24
C TRP A 196 2.39 -12.70 19.52
N GLY A 197 2.18 -14.02 19.62
CA GLY A 197 1.65 -14.65 20.83
C GLY A 197 2.46 -14.40 22.09
N ALA A 198 3.77 -14.18 21.95
CA ALA A 198 4.66 -13.87 23.09
C ALA A 198 4.67 -12.38 23.50
N VAL A 199 4.23 -11.47 22.60
CA VAL A 199 4.30 -10.01 22.83
C VAL A 199 2.96 -9.28 22.83
N ARG A 200 1.88 -9.92 22.40
CA ARG A 200 0.57 -9.28 22.16
C ARG A 200 -0.05 -8.60 23.37
N ASP A 201 0.27 -9.08 24.58
CA ASP A 201 -0.27 -8.54 25.82
C ASP A 201 0.61 -7.46 26.44
N GLU A 202 1.69 -7.06 25.75
CA GLU A 202 2.62 -6.05 26.21
C GLU A 202 2.31 -4.68 25.61
N GLU A 203 2.50 -3.63 26.41
CA GLU A 203 2.43 -2.27 25.89
C GLU A 203 3.65 -1.99 25.01
N ASN A 204 3.39 -1.58 23.77
CA ASN A 204 4.42 -1.14 22.84
C ASN A 204 4.01 0.23 22.27
N ILE A 205 4.75 1.27 22.65
CA ILE A 205 4.47 2.66 22.27
C ILE A 205 4.62 2.83 20.75
N GLU A 206 5.66 2.25 20.14
CA GLU A 206 5.91 2.40 18.70
C GLU A 206 4.81 1.73 17.87
N TYR A 207 4.34 0.56 18.29
CA TYR A 207 3.20 -0.10 17.66
C TYR A 207 1.91 0.70 17.84
N THR A 208 1.68 1.26 19.04
CA THR A 208 0.52 2.10 19.30
C THR A 208 0.52 3.35 18.43
N ASP A 209 1.67 4.03 18.32
CA ASP A 209 1.84 5.19 17.45
C ASP A 209 1.64 4.85 15.97
N TYR A 210 2.14 3.69 15.53
CA TYR A 210 1.90 3.19 14.18
C TYR A 210 0.40 2.98 13.91
N CYS A 211 -0.31 2.31 14.82
CA CYS A 211 -1.75 2.11 14.72
C CYS A 211 -2.53 3.43 14.66
N GLN A 212 -2.12 4.42 15.45
CA GLN A 212 -2.76 5.75 15.44
C GLN A 212 -2.52 6.49 14.13
N ARG A 213 -1.28 6.48 13.61
CA ARG A 213 -0.93 7.13 12.35
C ARG A 213 -1.63 6.50 11.15
N ARG A 214 -1.68 5.17 11.08
CA ARG A 214 -2.31 4.43 9.98
C ARG A 214 -3.84 4.36 10.10
N GLY A 215 -4.36 4.49 11.31
CA GLY A 215 -5.77 4.68 11.62
C GLY A 215 -6.71 3.66 10.96
N ARG A 216 -7.70 4.18 10.23
CA ARG A 216 -8.73 3.37 9.59
C ARG A 216 -8.16 2.45 8.50
N ALA A 217 -7.22 2.93 7.70
CA ALA A 217 -6.63 2.14 6.61
C ALA A 217 -6.02 0.83 7.14
N LEU A 218 -5.21 0.90 8.22
CA LEU A 218 -4.65 -0.30 8.83
C LEU A 218 -5.72 -1.25 9.38
N ARG A 219 -6.76 -0.69 10.00
CA ARG A 219 -7.85 -1.51 10.54
C ARG A 219 -8.58 -2.26 9.43
N ASP A 220 -8.96 -1.55 8.35
CA ASP A 220 -9.70 -2.14 7.23
C ASP A 220 -8.84 -3.19 6.52
N PHE A 221 -7.54 -2.92 6.31
CA PHE A 221 -6.57 -3.89 5.77
C PHE A 221 -6.42 -5.13 6.66
N ALA A 222 -6.25 -4.96 7.97
CA ALA A 222 -6.09 -6.08 8.90
C ALA A 222 -7.36 -6.95 8.97
N VAL A 223 -8.54 -6.34 8.91
CA VAL A 223 -9.82 -7.05 8.82
C VAL A 223 -9.91 -7.82 7.52
N TRP A 224 -9.58 -7.20 6.38
CA TRP A 224 -9.55 -7.88 5.09
C TRP A 224 -8.60 -9.09 5.10
N CYS A 225 -7.38 -8.91 5.61
CA CYS A 225 -6.42 -10.01 5.74
C CYS A 225 -6.95 -11.16 6.60
N ALA A 226 -7.60 -10.84 7.72
CA ALA A 226 -8.15 -11.84 8.62
C ALA A 226 -9.30 -12.63 7.97
N ILE A 227 -10.15 -11.96 7.16
CA ILE A 227 -11.23 -12.61 6.40
C ILE A 227 -10.63 -13.45 5.27
N ALA A 228 -9.68 -12.91 4.49
CA ALA A 228 -9.01 -13.64 3.41
C ALA A 228 -8.34 -14.94 3.92
N ASP A 229 -7.69 -14.85 5.08
CA ASP A 229 -7.09 -16.01 5.74
C ASP A 229 -8.11 -17.02 6.24
N GLU A 230 -9.26 -16.58 6.76
CA GLU A 230 -10.32 -17.48 7.25
C GLU A 230 -10.98 -18.27 6.13
N PHE A 231 -11.25 -17.61 5.00
CA PHE A 231 -11.90 -18.23 3.84
C PHE A 231 -10.90 -18.79 2.81
N ASP A 232 -9.60 -18.60 3.04
CA ASP A 232 -8.52 -18.95 2.10
C ASP A 232 -8.78 -18.43 0.67
N SER A 233 -9.35 -17.24 0.56
CA SER A 233 -9.65 -16.58 -0.71
C SER A 233 -9.24 -15.10 -0.68
N SER A 234 -8.49 -14.68 -1.70
CA SER A 234 -8.13 -13.28 -1.93
C SER A 234 -9.23 -12.47 -2.60
N ASP A 235 -10.25 -13.14 -3.14
CA ASP A 235 -11.36 -12.46 -3.80
C ASP A 235 -12.51 -12.24 -2.81
N TRP A 236 -12.68 -10.97 -2.38
CA TRP A 236 -13.75 -10.59 -1.47
C TRP A 236 -15.16 -10.83 -2.04
N GLN A 237 -15.29 -10.97 -3.36
CA GLN A 237 -16.58 -11.24 -4.02
C GLN A 237 -17.01 -12.70 -3.82
N GLU A 238 -16.08 -13.60 -3.49
CA GLU A 238 -16.34 -15.00 -3.14
C GLU A 238 -16.73 -15.21 -1.66
N TRP A 239 -16.54 -14.20 -0.81
CA TRP A 239 -16.89 -14.27 0.60
C TRP A 239 -18.42 -14.23 0.82
N PRO A 240 -18.93 -14.53 2.03
CA PRO A 240 -20.32 -14.26 2.37
C PRO A 240 -20.71 -12.81 2.08
N ALA A 241 -21.85 -12.61 1.42
CA ALA A 241 -22.28 -11.30 0.90
C ALA A 241 -22.33 -10.19 1.98
N GLU A 242 -22.60 -10.54 3.23
CA GLU A 242 -22.59 -9.62 4.36
C GLU A 242 -21.19 -9.05 4.69
N LEU A 243 -20.11 -9.67 4.18
CA LEU A 243 -18.72 -9.22 4.36
C LEU A 243 -18.18 -8.39 3.18
N HIS A 244 -18.98 -8.22 2.11
CA HIS A 244 -18.55 -7.49 0.91
C HIS A 244 -18.36 -5.99 1.16
N ARG A 245 -18.98 -5.39 2.19
CA ARG A 245 -18.91 -3.96 2.44
C ARG A 245 -18.03 -3.62 3.64
N PRO A 246 -16.86 -2.97 3.41
CA PRO A 246 -16.00 -2.50 4.50
C PRO A 246 -16.78 -1.59 5.44
N GLY A 247 -16.53 -1.71 6.74
CA GLY A 247 -17.17 -0.88 7.75
C GLY A 247 -18.66 -1.13 7.98
N SER A 248 -19.27 -2.15 7.33
CA SER A 248 -20.64 -2.59 7.63
C SER A 248 -20.73 -3.14 9.07
N GLU A 249 -21.95 -3.21 9.60
CA GLU A 249 -22.16 -3.80 10.93
C GLU A 249 -21.78 -5.29 10.96
N ALA A 250 -22.01 -6.01 9.86
CA ALA A 250 -21.62 -7.42 9.75
C ALA A 250 -20.09 -7.59 9.79
N VAL A 251 -19.36 -6.77 9.03
CA VAL A 251 -17.88 -6.77 9.06
C VAL A 251 -17.35 -6.41 10.44
N ARG A 252 -17.92 -5.40 11.11
CA ARG A 252 -17.51 -5.05 12.48
C ARG A 252 -17.72 -6.20 13.47
N ARG A 253 -18.92 -6.83 13.45
CA ARG A 253 -19.20 -7.99 14.31
C ARG A 253 -18.27 -9.17 14.02
N TRP A 254 -17.97 -9.40 12.75
CA TRP A 254 -17.03 -10.45 12.36
C TRP A 254 -15.63 -10.14 12.89
N ALA A 255 -15.15 -8.91 12.71
CA ALA A 255 -13.85 -8.46 13.20
C ALA A 255 -13.73 -8.56 14.73
N ASP A 256 -14.78 -8.18 15.47
CA ASP A 256 -14.83 -8.30 16.93
C ASP A 256 -14.77 -9.78 17.39
N ALA A 257 -15.43 -10.68 16.66
CA ALA A 257 -15.38 -12.11 16.93
C ALA A 257 -14.00 -12.76 16.59
N HIS A 258 -13.21 -12.12 15.73
CA HIS A 258 -11.90 -12.60 15.28
C HIS A 258 -10.78 -11.59 15.64
N ALA A 259 -10.94 -10.87 16.75
CA ALA A 259 -10.06 -9.78 17.16
C ALA A 259 -8.57 -10.18 17.23
N ASP A 260 -8.26 -11.40 17.61
CA ASP A 260 -6.90 -11.93 17.65
C ASP A 260 -6.25 -11.97 16.25
N LYS A 261 -6.98 -12.45 15.23
CA LYS A 261 -6.47 -12.47 13.85
C LYS A 261 -6.28 -11.05 13.30
N VAL A 262 -7.25 -10.17 13.54
CA VAL A 262 -7.16 -8.77 13.09
C VAL A 262 -5.96 -8.08 13.73
N SER A 263 -5.77 -8.24 15.04
CA SER A 263 -4.63 -7.66 15.75
C SER A 263 -3.29 -8.24 15.28
N PHE A 264 -3.25 -9.53 14.96
CA PHE A 264 -2.07 -10.18 14.39
C PHE A 264 -1.66 -9.54 13.06
N TYR A 265 -2.60 -9.34 12.12
CA TYR A 265 -2.26 -8.75 10.82
C TYR A 265 -1.88 -7.28 10.93
N ALA A 266 -2.51 -6.52 11.83
CA ALA A 266 -2.08 -5.15 12.12
C ALA A 266 -0.65 -5.09 12.69
N TRP A 267 -0.31 -6.00 13.60
CA TRP A 267 1.03 -6.13 14.14
C TRP A 267 2.05 -6.56 13.08
N CYS A 268 1.70 -7.52 12.21
CA CYS A 268 2.58 -7.94 11.10
C CYS A 268 2.93 -6.77 10.17
N GLN A 269 1.99 -5.87 9.90
CA GLN A 269 2.26 -4.68 9.08
C GLN A 269 3.19 -3.69 9.78
N TRP A 270 3.06 -3.52 11.10
CA TRP A 270 4.04 -2.75 11.86
C TRP A 270 5.45 -3.34 11.79
N VAL A 271 5.57 -4.67 11.95
CA VAL A 271 6.86 -5.36 11.81
C VAL A 271 7.46 -5.15 10.41
N ALA A 272 6.63 -5.26 9.38
CA ALA A 272 7.06 -5.03 8.00
C ALA A 272 7.54 -3.59 7.79
N ASP A 273 6.79 -2.60 8.31
CA ASP A 273 7.12 -1.17 8.25
C ASP A 273 8.48 -0.88 8.93
N VAL A 274 8.69 -1.41 10.13
CA VAL A 274 9.96 -1.27 10.87
C VAL A 274 11.13 -1.85 10.07
N GLN A 275 11.01 -3.07 9.58
CA GLN A 275 12.10 -3.72 8.84
C GLN A 275 12.38 -3.06 7.49
N TYR A 276 11.33 -2.61 6.80
CA TYR A 276 11.50 -1.88 5.54
C TYR A 276 12.14 -0.51 5.76
N ALA A 277 11.69 0.24 6.76
CA ALA A 277 12.29 1.52 7.12
C ALA A 277 13.77 1.37 7.49
N GLU A 278 14.13 0.35 8.28
CA GLU A 278 15.53 0.04 8.61
C GLU A 278 16.35 -0.30 7.36
N ALA A 279 15.81 -1.13 6.46
CA ALA A 279 16.46 -1.47 5.21
C ALA A 279 16.73 -0.23 4.33
N CYS A 280 15.86 0.77 4.36
CA CYS A 280 15.99 2.01 3.60
C CYS A 280 17.02 3.00 4.20
N THR A 281 17.52 2.79 5.43
CA THR A 281 18.50 3.69 6.07
C THR A 281 19.97 3.35 5.77
N CYS A 282 20.24 2.60 4.70
CA CYS A 282 21.54 1.98 4.42
C CYS A 282 22.51 2.82 3.57
N GLY A 283 22.29 4.13 3.44
CA GLY A 283 23.23 5.06 2.81
C GLY A 283 23.10 5.21 1.29
N VAL A 284 22.08 4.58 0.68
CA VAL A 284 21.64 4.80 -0.70
C VAL A 284 20.15 5.09 -0.73
N ASP A 285 19.67 5.79 -1.76
CA ASP A 285 18.25 6.00 -1.96
C ASP A 285 17.58 4.69 -2.43
N VAL A 286 16.51 4.28 -1.77
CA VAL A 286 15.68 3.17 -2.22
C VAL A 286 14.54 3.73 -3.08
N ILE A 287 14.52 3.35 -4.36
CA ILE A 287 13.46 3.73 -5.29
C ILE A 287 12.46 2.58 -5.31
N ALA A 288 11.33 2.76 -4.64
CA ALA A 288 10.25 1.78 -4.64
C ALA A 288 9.43 1.87 -5.94
N ASP A 289 9.28 0.75 -6.63
CA ASP A 289 8.39 0.65 -7.79
C ASP A 289 6.93 0.60 -7.31
N LEU A 290 6.09 1.43 -7.91
CA LEU A 290 4.65 1.48 -7.62
C LEU A 290 3.88 0.67 -8.67
N ALA A 291 3.15 -0.35 -8.27
CA ALA A 291 2.27 -1.09 -9.17
C ALA A 291 1.20 -0.16 -9.77
N VAL A 292 0.92 -0.32 -11.07
CA VAL A 292 -0.06 0.50 -11.82
C VAL A 292 -1.45 0.43 -11.21
N GLY A 293 -1.83 -0.74 -10.70
CA GLY A 293 -3.13 -0.99 -10.10
C GLY A 293 -3.08 -2.17 -9.14
N PHE A 294 -4.23 -2.73 -8.86
CA PHE A 294 -4.46 -3.85 -7.96
C PHE A 294 -5.53 -4.78 -8.54
N ASP A 295 -5.59 -6.01 -8.06
CA ASP A 295 -6.57 -7.01 -8.49
C ASP A 295 -8.00 -6.60 -8.09
N GLN A 296 -9.02 -7.02 -8.88
CA GLN A 296 -10.43 -6.75 -8.57
C GLN A 296 -10.91 -7.39 -7.27
N GLY A 297 -10.35 -8.53 -6.89
CA GLY A 297 -10.63 -9.22 -5.64
C GLY A 297 -9.84 -8.68 -4.44
N SER A 298 -8.95 -7.70 -4.65
CA SER A 298 -7.98 -7.22 -3.66
C SER A 298 -8.58 -6.39 -2.52
N GLU A 299 -7.74 -6.09 -1.54
CA GLU A 299 -8.09 -5.18 -0.43
C GLU A 299 -8.35 -3.76 -0.91
N ASP A 300 -7.47 -3.20 -1.76
CA ASP A 300 -7.69 -1.85 -2.32
C ASP A 300 -9.04 -1.81 -3.08
N ALA A 301 -9.41 -2.88 -3.81
CA ALA A 301 -10.69 -2.96 -4.50
C ALA A 301 -11.87 -3.05 -3.52
N TRP A 302 -11.73 -3.79 -2.43
CA TRP A 302 -12.73 -3.88 -1.37
C TRP A 302 -12.88 -2.57 -0.60
N ALA A 303 -11.77 -1.92 -0.23
CA ALA A 303 -11.78 -0.68 0.52
C ALA A 303 -12.32 0.50 -0.28
N PHE A 304 -11.97 0.58 -1.57
CA PHE A 304 -12.31 1.70 -2.46
C PHE A 304 -13.40 1.38 -3.48
N GLN A 305 -14.21 0.33 -3.26
CA GLN A 305 -15.18 -0.16 -4.24
C GLN A 305 -16.13 0.94 -4.77
N ASP A 306 -16.47 1.96 -3.98
CA ASP A 306 -17.32 3.08 -4.39
C ASP A 306 -16.58 4.10 -5.29
N SER A 307 -15.26 3.97 -5.42
CA SER A 307 -14.40 4.83 -6.24
C SER A 307 -13.88 4.12 -7.49
N LEU A 308 -14.32 2.90 -7.77
CA LEU A 308 -13.81 2.07 -8.87
C LEU A 308 -14.86 1.83 -9.95
N CYS A 309 -14.39 1.53 -11.16
CA CYS A 309 -15.20 1.12 -12.31
C CYS A 309 -14.93 -0.35 -12.61
N PHE A 310 -15.67 -1.27 -12.00
CA PHE A 310 -15.50 -2.72 -12.20
C PHE A 310 -15.88 -3.23 -13.59
N ASP A 311 -16.67 -2.46 -14.37
CA ASP A 311 -17.02 -2.79 -15.76
C ASP A 311 -15.87 -2.50 -16.75
N PHE A 312 -14.78 -1.91 -16.27
CA PHE A 312 -13.61 -1.53 -17.05
C PHE A 312 -12.35 -2.13 -16.46
N GLU A 313 -11.33 -2.24 -17.28
CA GLU A 313 -10.00 -2.65 -16.85
C GLU A 313 -8.89 -1.82 -17.51
N ILE A 314 -7.81 -1.65 -16.76
CA ILE A 314 -6.56 -1.07 -17.28
C ILE A 314 -5.89 -2.11 -18.19
N GLY A 315 -5.27 -1.63 -19.24
CA GLY A 315 -4.54 -2.46 -20.19
C GLY A 315 -3.62 -1.63 -21.06
N CYS A 316 -3.04 -2.28 -22.07
CA CYS A 316 -2.14 -1.66 -23.03
C CYS A 316 -2.72 -1.81 -24.44
N PRO A 317 -2.69 -0.76 -25.28
CA PRO A 317 -3.11 -0.86 -26.67
C PRO A 317 -2.16 -1.80 -27.46
N PRO A 318 -2.58 -2.25 -28.65
CA PRO A 318 -1.71 -3.02 -29.53
C PRO A 318 -0.37 -2.33 -29.80
N ASP A 319 0.70 -3.11 -29.77
CA ASP A 319 2.06 -2.69 -30.09
C ASP A 319 2.76 -3.70 -31.01
N THR A 320 4.04 -3.48 -31.29
CA THR A 320 4.83 -4.36 -32.17
C THR A 320 5.10 -5.75 -31.60
N HIS A 321 4.98 -5.92 -30.29
CA HIS A 321 5.23 -7.18 -29.58
C HIS A 321 3.94 -7.90 -29.26
N ASN A 322 2.83 -7.16 -29.10
CA ASN A 322 1.52 -7.69 -28.82
C ASN A 322 0.46 -6.97 -29.66
N ILE A 323 0.15 -7.58 -30.82
CA ILE A 323 -0.77 -7.00 -31.82
C ILE A 323 -2.23 -6.97 -31.37
N GLU A 324 -2.60 -7.69 -30.29
CA GLU A 324 -3.95 -7.71 -29.74
C GLU A 324 -4.11 -6.73 -28.58
N GLY A 325 -2.98 -6.13 -28.11
CA GLY A 325 -2.96 -5.39 -26.86
C GLY A 325 -2.98 -6.28 -25.63
N GLN A 326 -3.09 -5.69 -24.45
CA GLN A 326 -3.11 -6.42 -23.18
C GLN A 326 -4.27 -5.98 -22.32
N ARG A 327 -4.88 -6.92 -21.63
CA ARG A 327 -5.87 -6.71 -20.58
C ARG A 327 -5.26 -7.21 -19.28
N TRP A 328 -5.26 -6.37 -18.25
CA TRP A 328 -4.55 -6.67 -17.00
C TRP A 328 -5.48 -7.04 -15.84
N GLY A 329 -6.81 -6.91 -16.02
CA GLY A 329 -7.80 -7.22 -14.98
C GLY A 329 -7.82 -6.23 -13.82
N LEU A 330 -7.18 -5.08 -13.97
CA LEU A 330 -7.06 -4.06 -12.92
C LEU A 330 -8.16 -3.03 -13.06
N PRO A 331 -9.06 -2.81 -12.07
CA PRO A 331 -10.13 -1.85 -12.16
C PRO A 331 -9.59 -0.41 -12.12
N PRO A 332 -9.98 0.47 -13.05
CA PRO A 332 -9.60 1.88 -12.99
C PRO A 332 -10.45 2.62 -11.93
N PHE A 333 -9.89 3.69 -11.38
CA PHE A 333 -10.65 4.62 -10.56
C PHE A 333 -11.66 5.41 -11.40
N ASN A 334 -12.82 5.67 -10.81
CA ASN A 334 -13.80 6.61 -11.35
C ASN A 334 -13.33 8.05 -11.04
N PRO A 335 -13.03 8.89 -12.06
CA PRO A 335 -12.53 10.25 -11.82
C PRO A 335 -13.48 11.14 -11.01
N GLN A 336 -14.80 10.97 -11.19
CA GLN A 336 -15.79 11.73 -10.45
C GLN A 336 -15.84 11.32 -8.98
N ALA A 337 -15.77 10.02 -8.71
CA ALA A 337 -15.71 9.51 -7.35
C ALA A 337 -14.41 9.92 -6.64
N LEU A 338 -13.28 9.97 -7.36
CA LEU A 338 -12.03 10.50 -6.80
C LEU A 338 -12.19 11.96 -6.35
N VAL A 339 -12.82 12.82 -7.17
CA VAL A 339 -13.09 14.20 -6.78
C VAL A 339 -13.99 14.27 -5.55
N LEU A 340 -15.01 13.39 -5.46
CA LEU A 340 -15.92 13.32 -4.29
C LEU A 340 -15.19 12.95 -3.01
N HIS A 341 -14.16 12.10 -3.11
CA HIS A 341 -13.37 11.59 -2.00
C HIS A 341 -12.02 12.32 -1.86
N ASP A 342 -11.88 13.52 -2.43
CA ASP A 342 -10.68 14.37 -2.34
C ASP A 342 -9.39 13.66 -2.78
N PHE A 343 -9.47 12.75 -3.73
CA PHE A 343 -8.36 11.91 -4.19
C PHE A 343 -7.73 11.06 -3.09
N GLY A 344 -8.44 10.83 -1.99
CA GLY A 344 -7.96 10.03 -0.84
C GLY A 344 -7.24 8.75 -1.24
N PRO A 345 -7.81 7.87 -2.10
CA PRO A 345 -7.16 6.63 -2.53
C PRO A 345 -5.77 6.80 -3.16
N PHE A 346 -5.46 7.96 -3.74
CA PHE A 346 -4.14 8.28 -4.29
C PHE A 346 -3.21 8.97 -3.30
N ILE A 347 -3.77 9.76 -2.38
CA ILE A 347 -2.99 10.50 -1.39
C ILE A 347 -2.48 9.57 -0.29
N GLU A 348 -3.25 8.54 0.04
CA GLU A 348 -2.94 7.58 1.09
C GLU A 348 -1.92 6.49 0.66
N MET A 349 -1.64 6.38 -0.63
CA MET A 349 -0.58 5.51 -1.19
C MET A 349 0.80 6.12 -1.00
#